data_8e2e22ef97e21cf1838ae5178796b8f7
#
_entry.id   8e2e22ef97e21cf1838ae5178796b8f7
#
_cell.length_a   1.000
_cell.length_b   1.000
_cell.length_c   1.000
_cell.angle_alpha   90.00
_cell.angle_beta   90.00
_cell.angle_gamma   90.00
#
_symmetry.space_group_name_H-M   'P 1'
#
loop_
_entity.id
_entity.type
_entity.pdbx_description
1 polymer ?
#
loop_
_entity_poly.entity_id
_entity_poly.type
_entity_poly.pdbx_seq_one_letter_code
_entity_poly.pdbx_strand_id
1 'polypeptide(L)'
;MKLRICHLYGNLLNTYGDNGNLLMLQYLARQKGLEVETTLVSLKEPFIADDFDLLFIGGGQDHEQMVIARDLPSKRDELVKYIERGGVGIAICGGYQLLGQYYETAHGEKIQGLGALPHYTLHQENLARFIGDIEIRNDEFGETYLGFENHNGRTFLGEGEKPLGTVVSGHGNNGEDHSEGAIYKNMFCSYFHGPLLVRNRHLAQRLIDTAVKQKESGE
;
A
#
# COMPACT_ATOMS: atom_id res chain seq x y z
N MET A 1 15.76 19.21 -6.97
CA MET A 1 15.86 17.93 -6.21
C MET A 1 15.18 16.83 -7.00
N LYS A 2 15.73 15.61 -6.99
CA LYS A 2 15.16 14.42 -7.68
C LYS A 2 14.43 13.56 -6.65
N LEU A 3 13.19 13.14 -6.97
CA LEU A 3 12.41 12.14 -6.21
C LEU A 3 12.51 10.80 -6.94
N ARG A 4 13.01 9.77 -6.26
CA ARG A 4 13.19 8.41 -6.79
C ARG A 4 12.06 7.53 -6.28
N ILE A 5 11.20 7.06 -7.18
CA ILE A 5 10.05 6.23 -6.87
C ILE A 5 10.34 4.79 -7.28
N CYS A 6 10.24 3.85 -6.33
CA CYS A 6 10.19 2.43 -6.64
C CYS A 6 8.76 2.03 -6.99
N HIS A 7 8.56 1.43 -8.16
CA HIS A 7 7.33 0.72 -8.51
C HIS A 7 7.58 -0.77 -8.34
N LEU A 8 7.30 -1.29 -7.15
CA LEU A 8 7.58 -2.67 -6.81
C LEU A 8 6.55 -3.62 -7.43
N TYR A 9 7.02 -4.56 -8.25
CA TYR A 9 6.21 -5.53 -9.01
C TYR A 9 5.13 -4.90 -9.90
N GLY A 10 5.34 -3.69 -10.38
CA GLY A 10 4.33 -2.94 -11.12
C GLY A 10 3.86 -3.56 -12.44
N ASN A 11 4.62 -4.50 -12.99
CA ASN A 11 4.24 -5.32 -14.14
C ASN A 11 3.32 -6.50 -13.78
N LEU A 12 3.16 -6.81 -12.49
CA LEU A 12 2.31 -7.87 -11.96
C LEU A 12 1.14 -7.29 -11.14
N LEU A 13 1.37 -6.21 -10.42
CA LEU A 13 0.42 -5.59 -9.49
C LEU A 13 -0.16 -4.29 -10.07
N ASN A 14 -1.20 -4.41 -10.90
CA ASN A 14 -1.89 -3.28 -11.51
C ASN A 14 -3.39 -3.54 -11.68
N THR A 15 -4.00 -4.17 -10.70
CA THR A 15 -5.44 -4.46 -10.73
C THR A 15 -6.25 -3.17 -10.63
N TYR A 16 -7.33 -3.07 -11.40
CA TYR A 16 -8.24 -1.91 -11.44
C TYR A 16 -7.56 -0.57 -11.75
N GLY A 17 -6.43 -0.59 -12.46
CA GLY A 17 -5.74 0.62 -12.90
C GLY A 17 -4.93 1.32 -11.80
N ASP A 18 -4.43 0.57 -10.82
CA ASP A 18 -3.65 1.10 -9.68
C ASP A 18 -2.42 1.93 -10.11
N ASN A 19 -1.90 1.74 -11.33
CA ASN A 19 -0.87 2.62 -11.90
C ASN A 19 -1.29 4.10 -11.92
N GLY A 20 -2.59 4.42 -11.84
CA GLY A 20 -3.08 5.78 -11.67
C GLY A 20 -2.56 6.45 -10.39
N ASN A 21 -2.28 5.67 -9.34
CA ASN A 21 -1.64 6.16 -8.11
C ASN A 21 -0.22 6.66 -8.41
N LEU A 22 0.57 5.87 -9.14
CA LEU A 22 1.92 6.23 -9.55
C LEU A 22 1.93 7.48 -10.44
N LEU A 23 1.02 7.54 -11.41
CA LEU A 23 0.88 8.71 -12.29
C LEU A 23 0.52 9.97 -11.52
N MET A 24 -0.34 9.87 -10.50
CA MET A 24 -0.69 11.00 -9.63
C MET A 24 0.50 11.47 -8.80
N LEU A 25 1.28 10.55 -8.23
CA LEU A 25 2.51 10.88 -7.50
C LEU A 25 3.51 11.61 -8.41
N GLN A 26 3.76 11.08 -9.61
CA GLN A 26 4.65 11.69 -10.60
C GLN A 26 4.17 13.09 -11.01
N TYR A 27 2.86 13.23 -11.27
CA TYR A 27 2.27 14.50 -11.68
C TYR A 27 2.44 15.56 -10.59
N LEU A 28 2.05 15.27 -9.35
CA LEU A 28 2.14 16.23 -8.25
C LEU A 28 3.59 16.58 -7.88
N ALA A 29 4.50 15.61 -7.92
CA ALA A 29 5.92 15.86 -7.69
C ALA A 29 6.49 16.83 -8.72
N ARG A 30 6.16 16.63 -10.02
CA ARG A 30 6.56 17.56 -11.09
C ARG A 30 5.93 18.94 -10.94
N GLN A 31 4.67 19.04 -10.48
CA GLN A 31 4.02 20.31 -10.19
C GLN A 31 4.76 21.10 -9.08
N LYS A 32 5.44 20.42 -8.17
CA LYS A 32 6.32 21.03 -7.15
C LYS A 32 7.72 21.36 -7.68
N GLY A 33 7.99 21.18 -8.96
CA GLY A 33 9.31 21.44 -9.55
C GLY A 33 10.35 20.34 -9.26
N LEU A 34 9.92 19.16 -8.83
CA LEU A 34 10.83 18.02 -8.62
C LEU A 34 11.11 17.30 -9.94
N GLU A 35 12.35 16.89 -10.13
CA GLU A 35 12.69 15.86 -11.10
C GLU A 35 12.19 14.51 -10.55
N VAL A 36 11.55 13.69 -11.39
CA VAL A 36 10.99 12.40 -10.95
C VAL A 36 11.59 11.28 -11.76
N GLU A 37 12.21 10.36 -11.07
CA GLU A 37 12.68 9.09 -11.62
C GLU A 37 11.85 7.95 -11.05
N THR A 38 11.40 7.03 -11.91
CA THR A 38 10.64 5.85 -11.49
C THR A 38 11.34 4.61 -11.98
N THR A 39 11.63 3.70 -11.06
CA THR A 39 12.26 2.41 -11.36
C THR A 39 11.28 1.30 -11.05
N LEU A 40 11.00 0.47 -12.05
CA LEU A 40 10.31 -0.80 -11.84
C LEU A 40 11.30 -1.79 -11.21
N VAL A 41 10.95 -2.35 -10.05
CA VAL A 41 11.66 -3.47 -9.44
C VAL A 41 10.73 -4.68 -9.44
N SER A 42 11.09 -5.71 -10.19
CA SER A 42 10.27 -6.89 -10.42
C SER A 42 10.91 -8.18 -9.87
N LEU A 43 10.42 -9.33 -10.37
CA LEU A 43 10.94 -10.65 -9.99
C LEU A 43 12.43 -10.75 -10.28
N LYS A 44 13.19 -11.33 -9.33
CA LYS A 44 14.64 -11.56 -9.40
C LYS A 44 15.52 -10.30 -9.46
N GLU A 45 14.90 -9.11 -9.42
CA GLU A 45 15.63 -7.85 -9.34
C GLU A 45 15.81 -7.46 -7.87
N PRO A 46 16.98 -6.95 -7.45
CA PRO A 46 17.18 -6.52 -6.08
C PRO A 46 16.40 -5.24 -5.78
N PHE A 47 15.84 -5.17 -4.58
CA PHE A 47 15.41 -3.90 -3.99
C PHE A 47 16.49 -3.40 -3.06
N ILE A 48 16.93 -2.17 -3.23
CA ILE A 48 17.95 -1.53 -2.38
C ILE A 48 17.29 -0.32 -1.70
N ALA A 49 17.17 -0.37 -0.37
CA ALA A 49 16.44 0.64 0.40
C ALA A 49 16.93 2.07 0.13
N ASP A 50 18.25 2.26 0.00
CA ASP A 50 18.86 3.58 -0.12
C ASP A 50 18.70 4.20 -1.53
N ASP A 51 18.21 3.43 -2.51
CA ASP A 51 18.00 3.92 -3.87
C ASP A 51 16.67 4.66 -4.04
N PHE A 52 15.75 4.57 -3.08
CA PHE A 52 14.38 5.06 -3.23
C PHE A 52 13.97 6.01 -2.11
N ASP A 53 13.18 7.00 -2.50
CA ASP A 53 12.60 8.02 -1.62
C ASP A 53 11.10 7.75 -1.38
N LEU A 54 10.45 7.01 -2.33
CA LEU A 54 9.03 6.64 -2.23
C LEU A 54 8.82 5.25 -2.83
N LEU A 55 8.02 4.42 -2.15
CA LEU A 55 7.66 3.07 -2.57
C LEU A 55 6.17 3.01 -2.97
N PHE A 56 5.88 2.44 -4.13
CA PHE A 56 4.53 2.12 -4.57
C PHE A 56 4.38 0.64 -4.88
N ILE A 57 3.34 0.01 -4.29
CA ILE A 57 2.96 -1.38 -4.51
C ILE A 57 1.47 -1.39 -4.86
N GLY A 58 1.13 -1.87 -6.05
CA GLY A 58 -0.25 -1.98 -6.52
C GLY A 58 -0.99 -3.22 -6.01
N GLY A 59 -2.24 -3.37 -6.43
CA GLY A 59 -3.06 -4.55 -6.16
C GLY A 59 -2.86 -5.66 -7.20
N GLY A 60 -3.06 -6.89 -6.79
CA GLY A 60 -3.01 -8.08 -7.63
C GLY A 60 -4.04 -9.12 -7.20
N GLN A 61 -4.25 -10.12 -8.06
CA GLN A 61 -5.06 -11.29 -7.75
C GLN A 61 -4.21 -12.38 -7.08
N ASP A 62 -4.85 -13.42 -6.55
CA ASP A 62 -4.18 -14.50 -5.83
C ASP A 62 -3.01 -15.12 -6.61
N HIS A 63 -3.17 -15.29 -7.93
CA HIS A 63 -2.12 -15.89 -8.77
C HIS A 63 -0.85 -15.03 -8.78
N GLU A 64 -0.96 -13.73 -9.06
CA GLU A 64 0.15 -12.79 -9.06
C GLU A 64 0.78 -12.68 -7.67
N GLN A 65 -0.04 -12.65 -6.63
CA GLN A 65 0.42 -12.62 -5.25
C GLN A 65 1.21 -13.88 -4.88
N MET A 66 0.78 -15.08 -5.30
CA MET A 66 1.53 -16.33 -5.09
C MET A 66 2.89 -16.32 -5.79
N VAL A 67 2.96 -15.78 -7.00
CA VAL A 67 4.23 -15.64 -7.74
C VAL A 67 5.18 -14.70 -6.99
N ILE A 68 4.66 -13.56 -6.55
CA ILE A 68 5.43 -12.55 -5.83
C ILE A 68 5.87 -13.08 -4.46
N ALA A 69 5.02 -13.78 -3.73
CA ALA A 69 5.34 -14.33 -2.40
C ALA A 69 6.55 -15.28 -2.42
N ARG A 70 6.86 -15.91 -3.56
CA ARG A 70 8.07 -16.73 -3.74
C ARG A 70 9.34 -15.91 -3.93
N ASP A 71 9.24 -14.71 -4.48
CA ASP A 71 10.35 -13.80 -4.74
C ASP A 71 10.60 -12.81 -3.59
N LEU A 72 9.54 -12.43 -2.91
CA LEU A 72 9.52 -11.40 -1.87
C LEU A 72 10.54 -11.64 -0.73
N PRO A 73 10.79 -12.89 -0.26
CA PRO A 73 11.82 -13.16 0.74
C PRO A 73 13.23 -12.67 0.36
N SER A 74 13.55 -12.65 -0.94
CA SER A 74 14.85 -12.15 -1.44
C SER A 74 15.05 -10.65 -1.25
N LYS A 75 13.98 -9.91 -1.06
CA LYS A 75 13.96 -8.45 -0.88
C LYS A 75 13.65 -8.03 0.56
N ARG A 76 13.36 -9.02 1.43
CA ARG A 76 12.84 -8.80 2.76
C ARG A 76 13.66 -7.82 3.60
N ASP A 77 14.96 -8.09 3.71
CA ASP A 77 15.81 -7.32 4.63
C ASP A 77 15.92 -5.85 4.22
N GLU A 78 16.02 -5.57 2.92
CA GLU A 78 16.06 -4.19 2.40
C GLU A 78 14.69 -3.50 2.48
N LEU A 79 13.57 -4.22 2.27
CA LEU A 79 12.23 -3.65 2.44
C LEU A 79 11.94 -3.35 3.92
N VAL A 80 12.31 -4.26 4.83
CA VAL A 80 12.19 -4.01 6.27
C VAL A 80 13.07 -2.83 6.69
N LYS A 81 14.33 -2.79 6.24
CA LYS A 81 15.21 -1.64 6.47
C LYS A 81 14.57 -0.32 5.98
N TYR A 82 13.99 -0.33 4.77
CA TYR A 82 13.32 0.83 4.20
C TYR A 82 12.15 1.31 5.08
N ILE A 83 11.27 0.39 5.49
CA ILE A 83 10.10 0.69 6.30
C ILE A 83 10.51 1.13 7.71
N GLU A 84 11.45 0.40 8.35
CA GLU A 84 11.86 0.66 9.73
C GLU A 84 12.59 1.99 9.90
N ARG A 85 13.33 2.46 8.90
CA ARG A 85 13.90 3.80 8.90
C ARG A 85 12.87 4.91 8.62
N GLY A 86 11.61 4.57 8.42
CA GLY A 86 10.53 5.52 8.14
C GLY A 86 10.32 5.82 6.65
N GLY A 87 10.84 5.00 5.74
CA GLY A 87 10.64 5.14 4.30
C GLY A 87 9.18 5.32 3.94
N VAL A 88 8.91 6.24 3.01
CA VAL A 88 7.55 6.63 2.63
C VAL A 88 7.02 5.69 1.56
N GLY A 89 5.79 5.19 1.73
CA GLY A 89 5.22 4.33 0.71
C GLY A 89 3.71 4.17 0.79
N ILE A 90 3.17 3.60 -0.27
CA ILE A 90 1.77 3.22 -0.34
C ILE A 90 1.62 1.85 -0.98
N ALA A 91 0.80 1.00 -0.36
CA ALA A 91 0.48 -0.34 -0.82
C ALA A 91 -1.03 -0.53 -0.93
N ILE A 92 -1.48 -1.06 -2.08
CA ILE A 92 -2.90 -1.19 -2.40
C ILE A 92 -3.29 -2.68 -2.46
N CYS A 93 -4.39 -3.03 -1.80
CA CYS A 93 -5.08 -4.33 -1.89
C CYS A 93 -4.11 -5.53 -1.74
N GLY A 94 -3.77 -6.22 -2.81
CA GLY A 94 -2.81 -7.34 -2.78
C GLY A 94 -1.42 -6.93 -2.29
N GLY A 95 -0.95 -5.72 -2.64
CA GLY A 95 0.29 -5.17 -2.11
C GLY A 95 0.23 -4.92 -0.60
N TYR A 96 -0.92 -4.46 -0.09
CA TYR A 96 -1.18 -4.33 1.34
C TYR A 96 -1.08 -5.69 2.04
N GLN A 97 -1.76 -6.71 1.53
CA GLN A 97 -1.74 -8.07 2.08
C GLN A 97 -0.33 -8.68 2.12
N LEU A 98 0.45 -8.48 1.05
CA LEU A 98 1.81 -9.02 0.93
C LEU A 98 2.81 -8.40 1.93
N LEU A 99 2.59 -7.18 2.40
CA LEU A 99 3.45 -6.55 3.42
C LEU A 99 3.21 -7.12 4.83
N GLY A 100 2.03 -7.71 5.08
CA GLY A 100 1.66 -8.30 6.37
C GLY A 100 2.35 -9.62 6.67
N GLN A 101 1.91 -10.25 7.74
CA GLN A 101 2.45 -11.53 8.21
C GLN A 101 2.09 -12.67 7.25
N TYR A 102 0.83 -12.76 6.89
CA TYR A 102 0.29 -13.73 5.93
C TYR A 102 -1.09 -13.30 5.45
N TYR A 103 -1.53 -13.91 4.36
CA TYR A 103 -2.94 -13.86 3.97
C TYR A 103 -3.45 -15.23 3.53
N GLU A 104 -4.75 -15.46 3.69
CA GLU A 104 -5.45 -16.65 3.22
C GLU A 104 -6.16 -16.35 1.91
N THR A 105 -5.92 -17.19 0.90
CA THR A 105 -6.59 -17.08 -0.40
C THR A 105 -8.05 -17.53 -0.32
N ALA A 106 -8.81 -17.26 -1.38
CA ALA A 106 -10.20 -17.73 -1.52
C ALA A 106 -10.33 -19.27 -1.46
N HIS A 107 -9.25 -20.02 -1.62
CA HIS A 107 -9.19 -21.47 -1.53
C HIS A 107 -8.69 -22.00 -0.17
N GLY A 108 -8.52 -21.11 0.83
CA GLY A 108 -8.01 -21.45 2.15
C GLY A 108 -6.50 -21.74 2.19
N GLU A 109 -5.78 -21.43 1.12
CA GLU A 109 -4.32 -21.55 1.10
C GLU A 109 -3.68 -20.37 1.83
N LYS A 110 -2.83 -20.65 2.80
CA LYS A 110 -2.10 -19.64 3.54
C LYS A 110 -0.82 -19.26 2.82
N ILE A 111 -0.73 -18.00 2.40
CA ILE A 111 0.43 -17.42 1.74
C ILE A 111 1.18 -16.55 2.74
N GLN A 112 2.46 -16.85 2.90
CA GLN A 112 3.34 -16.07 3.77
C GLN A 112 3.60 -14.71 3.14
N GLY A 113 3.31 -13.64 3.89
CA GLY A 113 3.67 -12.27 3.52
C GLY A 113 5.12 -11.95 3.86
N LEU A 114 5.50 -10.71 3.64
CA LEU A 114 6.83 -10.19 3.97
C LEU A 114 7.10 -10.17 5.47
N GLY A 115 6.05 -10.02 6.29
CA GLY A 115 6.17 -9.84 7.72
C GLY A 115 6.84 -8.52 8.12
N ALA A 116 6.78 -7.50 7.25
CA ALA A 116 7.29 -6.18 7.55
C ALA A 116 6.28 -5.33 8.34
N LEU A 117 5.00 -5.60 8.13
CA LEU A 117 3.90 -5.01 8.89
C LEU A 117 3.23 -6.10 9.74
N PRO A 118 2.69 -5.76 10.92
CA PRO A 118 2.18 -6.77 11.85
C PRO A 118 0.78 -7.29 11.54
N HIS A 119 0.03 -6.70 10.59
CA HIS A 119 -1.31 -7.17 10.21
C HIS A 119 -1.28 -8.56 9.55
N TYR A 120 -2.44 -9.20 9.55
CA TYR A 120 -2.69 -10.44 8.79
C TYR A 120 -4.07 -10.37 8.14
N THR A 121 -4.26 -11.19 7.10
CA THR A 121 -5.51 -11.24 6.34
C THR A 121 -6.05 -12.66 6.31
N LEU A 122 -7.33 -12.81 6.64
CA LEU A 122 -8.05 -14.07 6.59
C LEU A 122 -9.03 -14.08 5.44
N HIS A 123 -9.22 -15.24 4.85
CA HIS A 123 -10.39 -15.53 4.05
C HIS A 123 -11.49 -16.08 4.95
N GLN A 124 -12.69 -15.56 4.86
CA GLN A 124 -13.84 -16.08 5.59
C GLN A 124 -14.80 -16.71 4.60
N GLU A 125 -14.90 -18.05 4.67
CA GLU A 125 -15.85 -18.80 3.85
C GLU A 125 -17.29 -18.30 4.09
N ASN A 126 -18.07 -18.28 3.03
CA ASN A 126 -19.48 -17.90 3.03
C ASN A 126 -19.78 -16.41 3.33
N LEU A 127 -18.78 -15.54 3.45
CA LEU A 127 -19.02 -14.11 3.50
C LEU A 127 -18.96 -13.46 2.12
N ALA A 128 -19.84 -12.49 1.92
CA ALA A 128 -19.87 -11.73 0.68
C ALA A 128 -18.56 -10.94 0.51
N ARG A 129 -18.10 -10.87 -0.75
CA ARG A 129 -17.02 -9.97 -1.15
C ARG A 129 -17.43 -8.52 -0.86
N PHE A 130 -16.54 -7.73 -0.32
CA PHE A 130 -16.79 -6.30 -0.14
C PHE A 130 -16.60 -5.59 -1.48
N ILE A 131 -17.69 -5.03 -2.00
CA ILE A 131 -17.71 -4.33 -3.29
C ILE A 131 -18.61 -3.11 -3.14
N GLY A 132 -18.08 -1.94 -3.38
CA GLY A 132 -18.85 -0.71 -3.37
C GLY A 132 -18.03 0.53 -3.13
N ASP A 133 -18.72 1.67 -3.16
CA ASP A 133 -18.12 2.92 -2.73
C ASP A 133 -17.87 2.90 -1.22
N ILE A 134 -16.77 3.49 -0.81
CA ILE A 134 -16.36 3.56 0.58
C ILE A 134 -15.88 4.97 0.91
N GLU A 135 -16.24 5.43 2.10
CA GLU A 135 -15.78 6.68 2.69
C GLU A 135 -15.18 6.41 4.07
N ILE A 136 -14.01 6.97 4.33
CA ILE A 136 -13.35 6.91 5.63
C ILE A 136 -12.92 8.28 6.09
N ARG A 137 -12.79 8.44 7.39
CA ARG A 137 -12.28 9.65 8.04
C ARG A 137 -11.02 9.34 8.83
N ASN A 138 -9.99 10.12 8.59
CA ASN A 138 -8.78 10.15 9.39
C ASN A 138 -8.81 11.36 10.33
N ASP A 139 -9.02 11.13 11.62
CA ASP A 139 -9.13 12.22 12.60
C ASP A 139 -7.77 12.85 12.93
N GLU A 140 -6.67 12.10 12.83
CA GLU A 140 -5.31 12.63 13.08
C GLU A 140 -4.94 13.68 12.04
N PHE A 141 -5.32 13.46 10.78
CA PHE A 141 -5.04 14.39 9.69
C PHE A 141 -6.19 15.40 9.44
N GLY A 142 -7.37 15.14 10.02
CA GLY A 142 -8.57 15.91 9.73
C GLY A 142 -9.06 15.75 8.29
N GLU A 143 -8.81 14.61 7.68
CA GLU A 143 -9.05 14.32 6.26
C GLU A 143 -10.12 13.24 6.06
N THR A 144 -10.85 13.34 4.96
CA THR A 144 -11.78 12.31 4.49
C THR A 144 -11.25 11.73 3.19
N TYR A 145 -11.30 10.41 3.06
CA TYR A 145 -10.87 9.69 1.86
C TYR A 145 -12.04 8.94 1.24
N LEU A 146 -12.14 9.03 -0.08
CA LEU A 146 -13.17 8.37 -0.89
C LEU A 146 -12.52 7.34 -1.81
N GLY A 147 -13.12 6.17 -1.93
CA GLY A 147 -12.62 5.10 -2.78
C GLY A 147 -13.69 4.11 -3.20
N PHE A 148 -13.22 3.03 -3.79
CA PHE A 148 -14.03 1.88 -4.15
C PHE A 148 -13.35 0.63 -3.60
N GLU A 149 -14.02 -0.10 -2.72
CA GLU A 149 -13.52 -1.38 -2.20
C GLU A 149 -13.95 -2.54 -3.10
N ASN A 150 -13.03 -3.47 -3.33
CA ASN A 150 -13.31 -4.70 -4.07
C ASN A 150 -12.35 -5.81 -3.63
N HIS A 151 -12.62 -6.41 -2.47
CA HIS A 151 -11.77 -7.44 -1.90
C HIS A 151 -12.55 -8.49 -1.11
N ASN A 152 -11.94 -9.66 -0.93
CA ASN A 152 -12.52 -10.75 -0.17
C ASN A 152 -11.79 -11.01 1.17
N GLY A 153 -10.54 -10.56 1.27
CA GLY A 153 -9.76 -10.68 2.49
C GLY A 153 -10.31 -9.82 3.62
N ARG A 154 -10.19 -10.31 4.84
CA ARG A 154 -10.49 -9.61 6.09
C ARG A 154 -9.17 -9.36 6.80
N THR A 155 -8.75 -8.10 6.85
CA THR A 155 -7.48 -7.71 7.45
C THR A 155 -7.68 -7.22 8.87
N PHE A 156 -6.83 -7.72 9.76
CA PHE A 156 -6.79 -7.36 11.17
C PHE A 156 -5.44 -6.71 11.44
N LEU A 157 -5.49 -5.49 11.98
CA LEU A 157 -4.29 -4.72 12.29
C LEU A 157 -3.55 -5.33 13.48
N GLY A 158 -2.23 -5.20 13.47
CA GLY A 158 -1.38 -5.66 14.55
C GLY A 158 -0.85 -4.51 15.42
N GLU A 159 0.01 -4.86 16.36
CA GLU A 159 0.59 -3.89 17.30
C GLU A 159 1.44 -2.84 16.56
N GLY A 160 1.21 -1.57 16.88
CA GLY A 160 1.92 -0.43 16.29
C GLY A 160 1.33 0.08 14.96
N GLU A 161 0.35 -0.61 14.38
CA GLU A 161 -0.42 -0.09 13.25
C GLU A 161 -1.58 0.77 13.71
N LYS A 162 -1.86 1.82 12.94
CA LYS A 162 -3.10 2.59 13.02
C LYS A 162 -3.90 2.38 11.74
N PRO A 163 -5.24 2.43 11.76
CA PRO A 163 -5.99 2.44 10.52
C PRO A 163 -5.67 3.71 9.70
N LEU A 164 -5.72 3.61 8.38
CA LEU A 164 -5.71 4.78 7.50
C LEU A 164 -6.90 5.70 7.82
N GLY A 165 -8.02 5.14 8.17
CA GLY A 165 -9.17 5.89 8.69
C GLY A 165 -10.25 4.98 9.27
N THR A 166 -11.24 5.62 9.90
CA THR A 166 -12.46 4.99 10.38
C THR A 166 -13.52 5.01 9.31
N VAL A 167 -14.17 3.89 9.05
CA VAL A 167 -15.22 3.76 8.03
C VAL A 167 -16.44 4.59 8.42
N VAL A 168 -16.83 5.49 7.52
CA VAL A 168 -18.08 6.27 7.58
C VAL A 168 -19.19 5.56 6.80
N SER A 169 -18.85 5.04 5.62
CA SER A 169 -19.71 4.18 4.81
C SER A 169 -18.86 3.16 4.05
N GLY A 170 -19.38 1.94 3.85
CA GLY A 170 -18.64 0.81 3.31
C GLY A 170 -18.28 -0.22 4.38
N HIS A 171 -17.29 -1.07 4.12
CA HIS A 171 -16.94 -2.19 5.01
C HIS A 171 -15.53 -2.09 5.59
N GLY A 172 -14.56 -1.56 4.81
CA GLY A 172 -13.17 -1.42 5.25
C GLY A 172 -12.41 -2.74 5.36
N ASN A 173 -11.49 -2.83 6.30
CA ASN A 173 -10.57 -3.96 6.44
C ASN A 173 -11.27 -5.30 6.65
N ASN A 174 -12.28 -5.36 7.50
CA ASN A 174 -12.91 -6.63 7.91
C ASN A 174 -14.42 -6.55 8.11
N GLY A 175 -15.02 -5.35 8.06
CA GLY A 175 -16.46 -5.12 8.27
C GLY A 175 -16.91 -5.20 9.72
N GLU A 176 -16.01 -5.33 10.68
CA GLU A 176 -16.33 -5.54 12.10
C GLU A 176 -15.85 -4.38 12.97
N ASP A 177 -14.60 -3.94 12.81
CA ASP A 177 -13.94 -2.98 13.69
C ASP A 177 -13.97 -1.54 13.18
N HIS A 178 -14.64 -1.31 12.05
CA HIS A 178 -14.72 -0.02 11.37
C HIS A 178 -13.37 0.57 10.93
N SER A 179 -12.31 -0.23 10.88
CA SER A 179 -11.03 0.21 10.36
C SER A 179 -10.98 0.08 8.84
N GLU A 180 -10.21 0.94 8.18
CA GLU A 180 -9.81 0.77 6.79
C GLU A 180 -8.33 1.11 6.64
N GLY A 181 -7.64 0.25 5.84
CA GLY A 181 -6.22 0.39 5.58
C GLY A 181 -5.35 0.27 6.83
N ALA A 182 -4.10 0.66 6.68
CA ALA A 182 -3.13 0.72 7.77
C ALA A 182 -2.14 1.87 7.56
N ILE A 183 -1.65 2.42 8.65
CA ILE A 183 -0.48 3.28 8.69
C ILE A 183 0.50 2.66 9.67
N TYR A 184 1.69 2.35 9.17
CA TYR A 184 2.83 1.94 9.98
C TYR A 184 4.02 2.82 9.65
N LYS A 185 4.45 3.67 10.59
CA LYS A 185 5.41 4.75 10.31
C LYS A 185 4.95 5.61 9.13
N ASN A 186 5.64 5.59 8.00
CA ASN A 186 5.27 6.31 6.77
C ASN A 186 4.82 5.37 5.63
N MET A 187 4.54 4.10 5.96
CA MET A 187 3.86 3.19 5.03
C MET A 187 2.35 3.32 5.20
N PHE A 188 1.69 3.66 4.11
CA PHE A 188 0.24 3.75 4.01
C PHE A 188 -0.29 2.57 3.21
N CYS A 189 -1.31 1.91 3.73
CA CYS A 189 -1.93 0.76 3.08
C CYS A 189 -3.43 0.97 2.97
N SER A 190 -4.05 0.45 1.92
CA SER A 190 -5.50 0.60 1.71
C SER A 190 -6.05 -0.47 0.78
N TYR A 191 -7.34 -0.79 0.95
CA TYR A 191 -8.11 -1.58 -0.02
C TYR A 191 -8.75 -0.73 -1.13
N PHE A 192 -8.54 0.58 -1.12
CA PHE A 192 -9.18 1.48 -2.08
C PHE A 192 -8.62 1.35 -3.48
N HIS A 193 -9.54 1.20 -4.41
CA HIS A 193 -9.32 1.27 -5.85
C HIS A 193 -9.96 2.51 -6.47
N GLY A 194 -9.73 2.66 -7.78
CA GLY A 194 -10.31 3.68 -8.59
C GLY A 194 -9.56 5.01 -8.72
N PRO A 195 -8.23 5.09 -8.92
CA PRO A 195 -7.13 4.85 -8.00
C PRO A 195 -7.21 5.77 -6.78
N LEU A 196 -6.83 5.29 -5.59
CA LEU A 196 -6.93 6.00 -4.31
C LEU A 196 -6.38 7.44 -4.38
N LEU A 197 -5.17 7.63 -4.87
CA LEU A 197 -4.49 8.92 -4.86
C LEU A 197 -5.06 9.92 -5.88
N VAL A 198 -5.72 9.44 -6.94
CA VAL A 198 -6.40 10.31 -7.92
C VAL A 198 -7.63 10.95 -7.28
N ARG A 199 -8.39 10.17 -6.51
CA ARG A 199 -9.56 10.68 -5.78
C ARG A 199 -9.18 11.51 -4.56
N ASN A 200 -8.04 11.21 -3.93
CA ASN A 200 -7.58 11.81 -2.67
C ASN A 200 -6.22 12.50 -2.85
N ARG A 201 -6.21 13.58 -3.61
CA ARG A 201 -5.00 14.34 -3.97
C ARG A 201 -4.19 14.80 -2.77
N HIS A 202 -4.85 15.15 -1.67
CA HIS A 202 -4.23 15.57 -0.43
C HIS A 202 -3.38 14.45 0.21
N LEU A 203 -3.81 13.18 0.10
CA LEU A 203 -2.99 12.04 0.54
C LEU A 203 -1.74 11.88 -0.33
N ALA A 204 -1.86 11.99 -1.66
CA ALA A 204 -0.70 11.96 -2.56
C ALA A 204 0.29 13.09 -2.24
N GLN A 205 -0.23 14.29 -1.95
CA GLN A 205 0.55 15.45 -1.56
C GLN A 205 1.32 15.19 -0.27
N ARG A 206 0.65 14.61 0.75
CA ARG A 206 1.26 14.22 2.03
C ARG A 206 2.43 13.25 1.83
N LEU A 207 2.25 12.22 1.02
CA LEU A 207 3.32 11.25 0.71
C LEU A 207 4.54 11.94 0.10
N ILE A 208 4.33 12.81 -0.89
CA ILE A 208 5.41 13.54 -1.54
C ILE A 208 6.11 14.47 -0.56
N ASP A 209 5.35 15.23 0.24
CA ASP A 209 5.92 16.18 1.21
C ASP A 209 6.75 15.48 2.29
N THR A 210 6.28 14.31 2.75
CA THR A 210 7.01 13.49 3.71
C THR A 210 8.32 12.97 3.11
N ALA A 211 8.29 12.46 1.86
CA ALA A 211 9.48 11.96 1.18
C ALA A 211 10.51 13.08 0.91
N VAL A 212 10.03 14.27 0.53
CA VAL A 212 10.89 15.45 0.33
C VAL A 212 11.54 15.87 1.65
N LYS A 213 10.76 15.95 2.72
CA LYS A 213 11.24 16.34 4.04
C LYS A 213 12.32 15.39 4.58
N GLN A 214 12.11 14.07 4.44
CA GLN A 214 13.11 13.08 4.84
C GLN A 214 14.41 13.22 4.05
N LYS A 215 14.29 13.42 2.74
CA LYS A 215 15.46 13.61 1.88
C LYS A 215 16.26 14.89 2.21
N GLU A 216 15.58 15.95 2.63
CA GLU A 216 16.21 17.21 3.06
C GLU A 216 16.87 17.08 4.43
N SER A 217 16.29 16.28 5.34
CA SER A 217 16.88 16.02 6.67
C SER A 217 18.06 15.05 6.65
N GLY A 218 18.26 14.32 5.55
CA GLY A 218 19.32 13.33 5.43
C GLY A 218 19.02 12.03 6.21
N GLU A 219 17.77 11.83 6.56
CA GLU A 219 17.27 10.63 7.23
C GLU A 219 16.91 9.50 6.23
#